data_69770c1f573c916a6d5d262e24ffaa80
#
_entry.id   69770c1f573c916a6d5d262e24ffaa80
#
_cell.length_a   1.000
_cell.length_b   1.000
_cell.length_c   1.000
_cell.angle_alpha   90.00
_cell.angle_beta   90.00
_cell.angle_gamma   90.00
#
_symmetry.space_group_name_H-M   'P 1'
#
loop_
_entity.id
_entity.type
_entity.pdbx_description
1 polymer ?
#
loop_
_entity_poly.entity_id
_entity_poly.type
_entity_poly.pdbx_seq_one_letter_code
_entity_poly.pdbx_strand_id
1 'polypeptide(L)'
;MIIKSWKFKGFNNDMPDWVQEETSKRAGSPELWVHTQRGEEPAKIGQWISVNLRGHVDIHKEKPEGWTKEMMTGIAFVVLMAAVIVIMLAM
;
A
#
# COMPACT_ATOMS: atom_id res chain seq x y z
N MET A 1 -2.24 -7.65 3.04
CA MET A 1 -3.09 -6.65 2.36
C MET A 1 -2.44 -5.29 2.48
N ILE A 2 -2.32 -4.59 1.37
CA ILE A 2 -1.70 -3.27 1.31
C ILE A 2 -2.73 -2.21 1.68
N ILE A 3 -2.43 -1.39 2.68
CA ILE A 3 -3.33 -0.33 3.14
C ILE A 3 -2.93 1.06 2.67
N LYS A 4 -1.65 1.27 2.36
CA LYS A 4 -1.13 2.53 1.83
C LYS A 4 -0.06 2.25 0.79
N SER A 5 -0.02 3.05 -0.26
CA SER A 5 1.03 3.00 -1.27
C SER A 5 1.34 4.41 -1.75
N TRP A 6 2.59 4.62 -2.17
CA TRP A 6 3.05 5.89 -2.68
C TRP A 6 4.13 5.66 -3.74
N LYS A 7 4.04 6.39 -4.85
CA LYS A 7 5.02 6.31 -5.93
C LYS A 7 6.15 7.31 -5.70
N PHE A 8 7.39 6.82 -5.71
CA PHE A 8 8.55 7.68 -5.61
C PHE A 8 8.81 8.40 -6.94
N LYS A 9 8.68 9.71 -6.95
CA LYS A 9 8.88 10.58 -8.14
C LYS A 9 10.11 11.47 -8.03
N GLY A 10 10.94 11.25 -7.03
CA GLY A 10 12.11 12.07 -6.75
C GLY A 10 11.94 12.88 -5.47
N PHE A 11 13.03 13.49 -5.01
CA PHE A 11 13.06 14.21 -3.73
C PHE A 11 12.38 15.59 -3.77
N ASN A 12 11.98 16.05 -4.94
CA ASN A 12 11.30 17.34 -5.12
C ASN A 12 9.78 17.25 -4.85
N ASN A 13 9.23 16.06 -4.66
CA ASN A 13 7.83 15.86 -4.36
C ASN A 13 7.61 15.77 -2.84
N ASP A 14 6.43 16.22 -2.41
CA ASP A 14 6.03 16.08 -1.01
C ASP A 14 5.88 14.61 -0.65
N MET A 15 6.61 14.20 0.38
CA MET A 15 6.54 12.85 0.90
C MET A 15 5.50 12.77 2.02
N PRO A 16 4.59 11.78 2.01
CA PRO A 16 3.73 11.52 3.17
C PRO A 16 4.54 11.21 4.43
N ASP A 17 4.02 11.56 5.59
CA ASP A 17 4.72 11.37 6.87
C ASP A 17 5.10 9.90 7.10
N TRP A 18 4.24 8.95 6.75
CA TRP A 18 4.53 7.53 6.92
C TRP A 18 5.70 7.05 6.03
N VAL A 19 5.89 7.68 4.86
CA VAL A 19 7.04 7.40 3.98
C VAL A 19 8.31 7.98 4.58
N GLN A 20 8.25 9.19 5.12
CA GLN A 20 9.41 9.83 5.76
C GLN A 20 9.93 9.03 6.96
N GLU A 21 9.02 8.45 7.74
CA GLU A 21 9.37 7.63 8.91
C GLU A 21 10.07 6.31 8.53
N GLU A 22 9.70 5.73 7.39
CA GLU A 22 10.18 4.42 6.94
C GLU A 22 11.30 4.51 5.90
N THR A 23 11.81 5.69 5.62
CA THR A 23 12.82 5.90 4.59
C THR A 23 13.93 6.82 5.06
N SER A 24 15.07 6.74 4.36
CA SER A 24 16.21 7.64 4.60
C SER A 24 16.85 8.05 3.28
N LYS A 25 17.48 9.23 3.28
CA LYS A 25 18.27 9.72 2.16
C LYS A 25 19.74 9.47 2.45
N ARG A 26 20.48 9.02 1.44
CA ARG A 26 21.94 8.90 1.52
C ARG A 26 22.58 9.95 0.61
N ALA A 27 23.60 10.63 1.12
CA ALA A 27 24.36 11.64 0.35
C ALA A 27 24.95 11.00 -0.91
N GLY A 28 24.75 11.66 -2.07
CA GLY A 28 25.25 11.20 -3.35
C GLY A 28 24.44 10.07 -3.99
N SER A 29 23.36 9.63 -3.38
CA SER A 29 22.48 8.60 -3.94
C SER A 29 21.19 9.22 -4.49
N PRO A 30 20.79 8.90 -5.74
CA PRO A 30 19.50 9.32 -6.28
C PRO A 30 18.35 8.44 -5.78
N GLU A 31 18.65 7.38 -5.04
CA GLU A 31 17.66 6.42 -4.57
C GLU A 31 17.19 6.76 -3.15
N LEU A 32 15.93 6.42 -2.87
CA LEU A 32 15.36 6.51 -1.53
C LEU A 32 15.56 5.17 -0.83
N TRP A 33 16.20 5.17 0.32
CA TRP A 33 16.44 3.94 1.08
C TRP A 33 15.25 3.65 1.99
N VAL A 34 14.62 2.50 1.78
CA VAL A 34 13.39 2.08 2.44
C VAL A 34 13.69 0.99 3.45
N HIS A 35 13.18 1.15 4.68
CA HIS A 35 13.29 0.13 5.73
C HIS A 35 12.24 -0.95 5.51
N THR A 36 12.66 -2.07 4.91
CA THR A 36 11.79 -3.24 4.66
C THR A 36 12.06 -4.33 5.70
N GLN A 37 11.28 -5.41 5.66
CA GLN A 37 11.52 -6.58 6.51
C GLN A 37 12.88 -7.22 6.28
N ARG A 38 13.41 -7.09 5.06
CA ARG A 38 14.69 -7.66 4.66
C ARG A 38 15.87 -6.72 4.95
N GLY A 39 15.62 -5.57 5.56
CA GLY A 39 16.58 -4.52 5.81
C GLY A 39 16.36 -3.30 4.93
N GLU A 40 17.37 -2.45 4.79
CA GLU A 40 17.27 -1.28 3.93
C GLU A 40 17.44 -1.67 2.46
N GLU A 41 16.50 -1.28 1.63
CA GLU A 41 16.51 -1.50 0.18
C GLU A 41 16.34 -0.17 -0.57
N PRO A 42 17.06 0.02 -1.71
CA PRO A 42 16.93 1.24 -2.49
C PRO A 42 15.68 1.22 -3.36
N ALA A 43 14.92 2.30 -3.33
CA ALA A 43 13.80 2.54 -4.25
C ALA A 43 14.22 3.56 -5.30
N LYS A 44 14.07 3.21 -6.58
CA LYS A 44 14.35 4.09 -7.71
C LYS A 44 13.13 4.93 -8.06
N ILE A 45 13.37 6.05 -8.76
CA ILE A 45 12.28 6.89 -9.29
C ILE A 45 11.36 6.04 -10.16
N GLY A 46 10.06 6.13 -9.91
CA GLY A 46 9.04 5.35 -10.60
C GLY A 46 8.61 4.09 -9.87
N GLN A 47 9.33 3.67 -8.84
CA GLN A 47 8.93 2.53 -8.02
C GLN A 47 7.93 2.94 -6.94
N TRP A 48 7.16 1.96 -6.47
CA TRP A 48 6.14 2.15 -5.44
C TRP A 48 6.59 1.62 -4.10
N ILE A 49 6.27 2.37 -3.05
CA ILE A 49 6.48 1.97 -1.66
C ILE A 49 5.11 1.70 -1.06
N SER A 50 4.96 0.57 -0.39
CA SER A 50 3.69 0.17 0.22
C SER A 50 3.87 -0.26 1.66
N VAL A 51 2.80 -0.16 2.44
CA VAL A 51 2.73 -0.71 3.80
C VAL A 51 1.49 -1.59 3.91
N ASN A 52 1.64 -2.77 4.51
CA ASN A 52 0.54 -3.71 4.70
C ASN A 52 -0.09 -3.56 6.09
N LEU A 53 -1.12 -4.37 6.37
CA LEU A 53 -1.81 -4.35 7.66
C LEU A 53 -0.93 -4.68 8.86
N ARG A 54 0.17 -5.38 8.63
CA ARG A 54 1.13 -5.73 9.69
C ARG A 54 2.16 -4.62 9.95
N GLY A 55 2.10 -3.53 9.19
CA GLY A 55 3.07 -2.44 9.25
C GLY A 55 4.36 -2.72 8.49
N HIS A 56 4.40 -3.75 7.68
CA HIS A 56 5.57 -4.09 6.87
C HIS A 56 5.62 -3.26 5.61
N VAL A 57 6.78 -2.68 5.33
CA VAL A 57 7.02 -1.83 4.15
C VAL A 57 7.71 -2.63 3.06
N ASP A 58 7.32 -2.41 1.82
CA ASP A 58 7.88 -3.10 0.66
C ASP A 58 7.99 -2.17 -0.55
N ILE A 59 8.83 -2.57 -1.52
CA ILE A 59 9.07 -1.82 -2.76
C ILE A 59 8.52 -2.63 -3.93
N HIS A 60 7.77 -1.97 -4.83
CA HIS A 60 7.18 -2.58 -6.02
C HIS A 60 7.56 -1.80 -7.27
N LYS A 61 7.83 -2.49 -8.37
CA LYS A 61 8.10 -1.86 -9.67
C LYS A 61 6.85 -1.26 -10.29
N GLU A 62 5.69 -1.85 -10.02
CA GLU A 62 4.38 -1.40 -10.50
C GLU A 62 3.49 -1.11 -9.31
N LYS A 63 2.37 -0.41 -9.54
CA LYS A 63 1.42 -0.13 -8.49
C LYS A 63 0.98 -1.44 -7.82
N PRO A 64 1.20 -1.59 -6.51
CA PRO A 64 0.83 -2.83 -5.82
C PRO A 64 -0.68 -3.00 -5.78
N GLU A 65 -1.12 -4.26 -5.88
CA GLU A 65 -2.53 -4.57 -5.73
C GLU A 65 -2.95 -4.30 -4.28
N GLY A 66 -3.87 -3.37 -4.12
CA GLY A 66 -4.53 -3.10 -2.86
C GLY A 66 -6.02 -3.36 -3.02
N TRP A 67 -6.81 -2.80 -2.13
CA TRP A 67 -8.27 -2.82 -2.26
C TRP A 67 -8.67 -1.94 -3.44
N THR A 68 -9.08 -2.58 -4.56
CA THR A 68 -9.64 -1.88 -5.70
C THR A 68 -11.13 -1.63 -5.47
N LYS A 69 -11.71 -0.70 -6.26
CA LYS A 69 -13.17 -0.50 -6.25
C LYS A 69 -13.92 -1.80 -6.55
N GLU A 70 -13.39 -2.62 -7.45
CA GLU A 70 -13.99 -3.89 -7.83
C GLU A 70 -14.01 -4.88 -6.67
N MET A 71 -12.92 -4.98 -5.93
CA MET A 71 -12.85 -5.82 -4.73
C MET A 71 -13.80 -5.35 -3.65
N MET A 72 -13.87 -4.04 -3.40
CA MET A 72 -14.80 -3.46 -2.43
C MET A 72 -16.26 -3.67 -2.85
N THR A 73 -16.56 -3.52 -4.13
CA THR A 73 -17.91 -3.77 -4.68
C THR A 73 -18.28 -5.24 -4.51
N GLY A 74 -17.37 -6.17 -4.78
CA GLY A 74 -17.60 -7.60 -4.60
C GLY A 74 -17.87 -7.96 -3.15
N ILE A 75 -17.10 -7.42 -2.20
CA ILE A 75 -17.30 -7.65 -0.77
C ILE A 75 -18.65 -7.07 -0.31
N ALA A 76 -18.99 -5.85 -0.73
CA ALA A 76 -20.27 -5.23 -0.40
C ALA A 76 -21.44 -6.06 -0.92
N PHE A 77 -21.33 -6.60 -2.12
CA PHE A 77 -22.35 -7.46 -2.71
C PHE A 77 -22.54 -8.75 -1.91
N VAL A 78 -21.45 -9.42 -1.50
CA VAL A 78 -21.50 -10.63 -0.67
C VAL A 78 -22.15 -10.35 0.69
N VAL A 79 -21.80 -9.25 1.34
CA VAL A 79 -22.40 -8.86 2.62
C VAL A 79 -23.90 -8.58 2.44
N LEU A 80 -24.30 -7.90 1.38
CA LEU A 80 -25.71 -7.62 1.08
C LEU A 80 -26.49 -8.91 0.86
N MET A 81 -25.97 -9.86 0.10
CA MET A 81 -26.61 -11.15 -0.15
C MET A 81 -26.75 -11.95 1.14
N ALA A 82 -25.75 -11.97 1.99
CA ALA A 82 -25.80 -12.64 3.29
C ALA A 82 -26.90 -12.05 4.18
N ALA A 83 -27.03 -10.71 4.20
CA ALA A 83 -28.07 -10.03 4.97
C ALA A 83 -29.48 -10.39 4.47
N VAL A 84 -29.67 -10.45 3.17
CA VAL A 84 -30.97 -10.84 2.55
C VAL A 84 -31.34 -12.27 2.94
N ILE A 85 -30.38 -13.21 2.89
CA ILE A 85 -30.60 -14.62 3.29
C ILE A 85 -31.03 -14.70 4.74
N VAL A 86 -30.35 -13.99 5.65
CA VAL A 86 -30.70 -13.97 7.07
C VAL A 86 -32.12 -13.43 7.30
N ILE A 87 -32.51 -12.37 6.60
CA ILE A 87 -33.85 -11.81 6.70
C ILE A 87 -34.91 -12.82 6.21
N MET A 88 -34.65 -13.49 5.09
CA MET A 88 -35.56 -14.50 4.56
C MET A 88 -35.72 -15.70 5.49
N LEU A 89 -34.65 -16.14 6.14
CA LEU A 89 -34.70 -17.24 7.11
C LEU A 89 -35.40 -16.85 8.41
N ALA A 90 -35.38 -15.56 8.75
CA ALA A 90 -36.06 -15.05 9.96
C ALA A 90 -37.56 -14.82 9.78
N MET A 91 -38.04 -14.80 8.56
CA MET A 91 -39.47 -14.72 8.25
C MET A 91 -40.05 -16.11 8.12
#